data_ac1c1719faf8cd3604286aafc89cf28d
#
_entry.id   ac1c1719faf8cd3604286aafc89cf28d
#
_cell.length_a   1.000
_cell.length_b   1.000
_cell.length_c   1.000
_cell.angle_alpha   90.00
_cell.angle_beta   90.00
_cell.angle_gamma   90.00
#
_symmetry.space_group_name_H-M   'P 1'
#
loop_
_entity.id
_entity.type
_entity.pdbx_description
1 polymer ?
#
loop_
_entity_poly.entity_id
_entity_poly.type
_entity_poly.pdbx_seq_one_letter_code
_entity_poly.pdbx_strand_id
1 'polypeptide(L)'
;LRMAKKANAVSKLHAKVSKDMWKGYEKTCNIIPITNAQNQKFWQDGKIEKAWKKENVKAYKKRKLELKKDLFLEVEKQTGKSFDPNVLTFVWARRFAGYKRADLLLHDLERFNRMISNAKYPVQIIWAGKPYPYDFYAIDIFNHLVHHSKQAHNLAVLIGYEIDLSRKLKCGSDV
;
A
#
# COMPACT_ATOMS: atom_id res chain seq x y z
N LEU A 1 10.06 6.97 -29.01
CA LEU A 1 10.26 5.64 -29.61
C LEU A 1 11.19 5.68 -30.83
N ARG A 2 11.14 6.71 -31.68
CA ARG A 2 12.03 6.85 -32.86
C ARG A 2 13.51 6.98 -32.50
N MET A 3 13.81 7.60 -31.34
CA MET A 3 15.20 7.81 -30.87
C MET A 3 15.74 6.64 -30.04
N ALA A 4 14.92 5.64 -29.75
CA ALA A 4 15.29 4.51 -28.92
C ALA A 4 15.66 3.28 -29.76
N LYS A 5 16.73 2.59 -29.40
CA LYS A 5 17.08 1.29 -30.01
C LYS A 5 16.16 0.17 -29.53
N LYS A 6 15.67 0.24 -28.29
CA LYS A 6 14.76 -0.73 -27.68
C LYS A 6 13.79 0.01 -26.76
N ALA A 7 12.57 -0.49 -26.66
CA ALA A 7 11.59 -0.04 -25.69
C ALA A 7 10.94 -1.24 -25.01
N ASN A 8 10.54 -1.07 -23.75
CA ASN A 8 9.80 -2.09 -23.05
C ASN A 8 8.55 -1.52 -22.37
N ALA A 9 7.58 -2.38 -22.24
CA ALA A 9 6.38 -2.16 -21.43
C ALA A 9 6.44 -3.03 -20.17
N VAL A 10 5.82 -2.58 -19.08
CA VAL A 10 5.92 -3.20 -17.76
C VAL A 10 5.01 -4.43 -17.55
N SER A 11 4.25 -4.82 -18.60
CA SER A 11 3.42 -6.03 -18.64
C SER A 11 3.09 -6.42 -20.08
N LYS A 12 2.59 -7.64 -20.29
CA LYS A 12 2.11 -8.10 -21.59
C LYS A 12 0.98 -7.22 -22.14
N LEU A 13 0.00 -6.89 -21.27
CA LEU A 13 -1.12 -6.02 -21.64
C LEU A 13 -0.62 -4.61 -22.00
N HIS A 14 0.27 -4.04 -21.18
CA HIS A 14 0.85 -2.73 -21.48
C HIS A 14 1.60 -2.72 -22.83
N ALA A 15 2.34 -3.78 -23.14
CA ALA A 15 3.01 -3.89 -24.45
C ALA A 15 2.01 -3.91 -25.60
N LYS A 16 0.90 -4.65 -25.46
CA LYS A 16 -0.16 -4.69 -26.47
C LYS A 16 -0.78 -3.31 -26.68
N VAL A 17 -1.25 -2.68 -25.60
CA VAL A 17 -1.86 -1.35 -25.66
C VAL A 17 -0.89 -0.29 -26.21
N SER A 18 0.39 -0.34 -25.78
CA SER A 18 1.40 0.59 -26.31
C SER A 18 1.66 0.39 -27.81
N LYS A 19 1.72 -0.86 -28.30
CA LYS A 19 1.86 -1.13 -29.75
C LYS A 19 0.67 -0.60 -30.54
N ASP A 20 -0.54 -0.79 -30.03
CA ASP A 20 -1.76 -0.29 -30.68
C ASP A 20 -1.80 1.26 -30.70
N MET A 21 -1.40 1.87 -29.60
CA MET A 21 -1.34 3.34 -29.47
C MET A 21 -0.35 3.97 -30.46
N TRP A 22 0.79 3.33 -30.70
CA TRP A 22 1.88 3.86 -31.51
C TRP A 22 1.94 3.31 -32.95
N LYS A 23 0.99 2.45 -33.35
CA LYS A 23 1.03 1.79 -34.66
C LYS A 23 0.93 2.73 -35.85
N GLY A 24 0.35 3.91 -35.69
CA GLY A 24 0.26 4.95 -36.73
C GLY A 24 1.56 5.75 -36.95
N TYR A 25 2.60 5.50 -36.16
CA TYR A 25 3.86 6.21 -36.24
C TYR A 25 4.96 5.32 -36.87
N GLU A 26 5.50 5.78 -37.99
CA GLU A 26 6.62 5.07 -38.69
C GLU A 26 7.93 5.16 -37.91
N LYS A 27 8.84 4.19 -38.18
CA LYS A 27 10.20 4.14 -37.64
C LYS A 27 10.25 4.07 -36.09
N THR A 28 9.24 3.52 -35.45
CA THR A 28 9.26 3.26 -34.01
C THR A 28 9.95 1.91 -33.73
N CYS A 29 10.72 1.84 -32.63
CA CYS A 29 11.31 0.58 -32.20
C CYS A 29 10.26 -0.39 -31.67
N ASN A 30 10.54 -1.70 -31.73
CA ASN A 30 9.65 -2.71 -31.18
C ASN A 30 9.55 -2.59 -29.65
N ILE A 31 8.32 -2.68 -29.11
CA ILE A 31 8.04 -2.65 -27.67
C ILE A 31 7.90 -4.09 -27.18
N ILE A 32 8.79 -4.52 -26.29
CA ILE A 32 8.77 -5.85 -25.68
C ILE A 32 8.17 -5.81 -24.28
N PRO A 33 7.41 -6.84 -23.82
CA PRO A 33 6.94 -6.90 -22.47
C PRO A 33 8.05 -7.37 -21.52
N ILE A 34 8.33 -6.57 -20.48
CA ILE A 34 9.15 -6.98 -19.33
C ILE A 34 8.28 -6.74 -18.09
N THR A 35 7.68 -7.81 -17.58
CA THR A 35 6.78 -7.71 -16.45
C THR A 35 7.51 -7.23 -15.21
N ASN A 36 6.97 -6.18 -14.58
CA ASN A 36 7.49 -5.69 -13.30
C ASN A 36 7.47 -6.79 -12.25
N ALA A 37 8.53 -6.86 -11.48
CA ALA A 37 8.68 -7.77 -10.35
C ALA A 37 9.19 -7.01 -9.14
N GLN A 38 8.91 -7.56 -7.96
CA GLN A 38 9.48 -7.07 -6.71
C GLN A 38 10.65 -7.93 -6.28
N ASN A 39 11.70 -7.30 -5.73
CA ASN A 39 12.79 -8.02 -5.12
C ASN A 39 12.35 -8.56 -3.75
N GLN A 40 12.00 -9.84 -3.70
CA GLN A 40 11.52 -10.49 -2.46
C GLN A 40 12.54 -10.35 -1.32
N LYS A 41 13.82 -10.58 -1.57
CA LYS A 41 14.88 -10.47 -0.55
C LYS A 41 14.99 -9.07 0.05
N PHE A 42 14.64 -8.05 -0.72
CA PHE A 42 14.65 -6.67 -0.24
C PHE A 42 13.42 -6.33 0.63
N TRP A 43 12.25 -6.83 0.24
CA TRP A 43 10.99 -6.47 0.89
C TRP A 43 10.56 -7.41 2.01
N GLN A 44 10.99 -8.66 1.96
CA GLN A 44 10.59 -9.70 2.90
C GLN A 44 11.44 -9.66 4.18
N ASP A 45 10.80 -9.80 5.33
CA ASP A 45 11.53 -10.00 6.58
C ASP A 45 12.13 -11.41 6.63
N GLY A 46 13.46 -11.49 6.76
CA GLY A 46 14.18 -12.78 6.72
C GLY A 46 13.85 -13.73 7.89
N LYS A 47 13.39 -13.21 9.05
CA LYS A 47 12.95 -14.04 10.18
C LYS A 47 11.56 -14.63 9.90
N ILE A 48 10.66 -13.87 9.27
CA ILE A 48 9.35 -14.37 8.79
C ILE A 48 9.56 -15.47 7.75
N GLU A 49 10.41 -15.24 6.74
CA GLU A 49 10.72 -16.23 5.71
C GLU A 49 11.28 -17.53 6.31
N LYS A 50 12.23 -17.39 7.22
CA LYS A 50 12.85 -18.54 7.90
C LYS A 50 11.85 -19.34 8.75
N ALA A 51 10.96 -18.63 9.46
CA ALA A 51 9.91 -19.27 10.25
C ALA A 51 8.91 -19.99 9.35
N TRP A 52 8.52 -19.40 8.25
CA TRP A 52 7.64 -19.97 7.24
C TRP A 52 8.21 -21.26 6.63
N LYS A 53 9.47 -21.21 6.14
CA LYS A 53 10.16 -22.38 5.54
C LYS A 53 10.32 -23.55 6.51
N LYS A 54 10.34 -23.28 7.82
CA LYS A 54 10.45 -24.29 8.89
C LYS A 54 9.08 -24.67 9.48
N GLU A 55 7.99 -24.17 8.93
CA GLU A 55 6.63 -24.36 9.44
C GLU A 55 6.48 -24.03 10.94
N ASN A 56 7.34 -23.12 11.44
CA ASN A 56 7.37 -22.72 12.83
C ASN A 56 6.40 -21.61 13.12
N VAL A 57 5.12 -21.96 13.34
CA VAL A 57 4.02 -21.03 13.58
C VAL A 57 4.29 -20.12 14.80
N LYS A 58 4.91 -20.65 15.86
CA LYS A 58 5.22 -19.86 17.06
C LYS A 58 6.23 -18.75 16.77
N ALA A 59 7.32 -19.07 16.05
CA ALA A 59 8.31 -18.08 15.64
C ALA A 59 7.72 -17.06 14.65
N TYR A 60 6.88 -17.52 13.71
CA TYR A 60 6.17 -16.65 12.79
C TYR A 60 5.28 -15.61 13.52
N LYS A 61 4.39 -16.10 14.40
CA LYS A 61 3.49 -15.22 15.17
C LYS A 61 4.27 -14.24 16.05
N LYS A 62 5.32 -14.68 16.74
CA LYS A 62 6.18 -13.81 17.54
C LYS A 62 6.79 -12.71 16.69
N ARG A 63 7.39 -13.07 15.54
CA ARG A 63 8.02 -12.07 14.65
C ARG A 63 7.01 -11.12 14.05
N LYS A 64 5.83 -11.60 13.65
CA LYS A 64 4.75 -10.74 13.14
C LYS A 64 4.32 -9.71 14.17
N LEU A 65 4.17 -10.11 15.42
CA LEU A 65 3.84 -9.21 16.51
C LEU A 65 4.90 -8.11 16.72
N GLU A 66 6.19 -8.46 16.63
CA GLU A 66 7.28 -7.48 16.70
C GLU A 66 7.19 -6.46 15.55
N LEU A 67 6.94 -6.93 14.33
CA LEU A 67 6.80 -6.07 13.14
C LEU A 67 5.56 -5.15 13.21
N LYS A 68 4.46 -5.64 13.77
CA LYS A 68 3.26 -4.81 14.04
C LYS A 68 3.56 -3.72 15.06
N LYS A 69 4.22 -4.06 16.16
CA LYS A 69 4.63 -3.07 17.16
C LYS A 69 5.53 -1.99 16.57
N ASP A 70 6.49 -2.37 15.74
CA ASP A 70 7.40 -1.43 15.07
C ASP A 70 6.64 -0.49 14.11
N LEU A 71 5.65 -1.00 13.37
CA LEU A 71 4.76 -0.18 12.56
C LEU A 71 3.92 0.78 13.43
N PHE A 72 3.41 0.31 14.56
CA PHE A 72 2.52 1.11 15.42
C PHE A 72 3.24 2.20 16.19
N LEU A 73 4.54 2.07 16.45
CA LEU A 73 5.37 3.19 16.90
C LEU A 73 5.39 4.33 15.87
N GLU A 74 5.38 4.00 14.59
CA GLU A 74 5.29 5.03 13.54
C GLU A 74 3.88 5.66 13.47
N VAL A 75 2.82 4.86 13.69
CA VAL A 75 1.45 5.37 13.81
C VAL A 75 1.36 6.36 14.98
N GLU A 76 1.84 5.97 16.15
CA GLU A 76 1.82 6.80 17.36
C GLU A 76 2.62 8.09 17.16
N LYS A 77 3.81 8.00 16.59
CA LYS A 77 4.67 9.15 16.31
C LYS A 77 4.00 10.19 15.41
N GLN A 78 3.28 9.75 14.38
CA GLN A 78 2.68 10.67 13.41
C GLN A 78 1.28 11.13 13.79
N THR A 79 0.52 10.33 14.55
CA THR A 79 -0.90 10.57 14.80
C THR A 79 -1.27 10.71 16.28
N GLY A 80 -0.39 10.36 17.21
CA GLY A 80 -0.65 10.28 18.63
C GLY A 80 -1.57 9.12 19.03
N LYS A 81 -1.87 8.17 18.12
CA LYS A 81 -2.79 7.05 18.35
C LYS A 81 -2.03 5.77 18.65
N SER A 82 -2.48 5.05 19.67
CA SER A 82 -1.98 3.71 19.99
C SER A 82 -2.85 2.65 19.33
N PHE A 83 -2.23 1.77 18.53
CA PHE A 83 -2.87 0.63 17.89
C PHE A 83 -2.54 -0.66 18.66
N ASP A 84 -3.50 -1.60 18.72
CA ASP A 84 -3.32 -2.90 19.36
C ASP A 84 -2.72 -3.90 18.35
N PRO A 85 -1.53 -4.47 18.64
CA PRO A 85 -0.89 -5.43 17.74
C PRO A 85 -1.62 -6.78 17.62
N ASN A 86 -2.62 -7.04 18.46
CA ASN A 86 -3.46 -8.24 18.37
C ASN A 86 -4.69 -8.03 17.49
N VAL A 87 -5.00 -6.80 17.10
CA VAL A 87 -6.14 -6.46 16.25
C VAL A 87 -5.76 -6.56 14.76
N LEU A 88 -6.66 -7.11 13.94
CA LEU A 88 -6.50 -7.21 12.49
C LEU A 88 -6.27 -5.82 11.87
N THR A 89 -5.16 -5.67 11.15
CA THR A 89 -4.72 -4.40 10.62
C THR A 89 -4.61 -4.42 9.11
N PHE A 90 -5.43 -3.60 8.46
CA PHE A 90 -5.39 -3.35 7.02
C PHE A 90 -4.49 -2.14 6.71
N VAL A 91 -3.71 -2.25 5.64
CA VAL A 91 -2.88 -1.15 5.17
C VAL A 91 -3.13 -0.89 3.69
N TRP A 92 -3.45 0.34 3.37
CA TRP A 92 -3.39 0.86 2.01
C TRP A 92 -2.15 1.76 1.90
N ALA A 93 -1.12 1.32 1.18
CA ALA A 93 0.16 2.01 1.06
C ALA A 93 0.51 2.27 -0.41
N ARG A 94 0.19 3.45 -0.91
CA ARG A 94 0.40 3.87 -2.30
C ARG A 94 0.52 5.39 -2.39
N ARG A 95 1.04 5.90 -3.53
CA ARG A 95 0.88 7.30 -3.90
C ARG A 95 -0.61 7.60 -4.07
N PHE A 96 -1.09 8.67 -3.46
CA PHE A 96 -2.46 9.13 -3.66
C PHE A 96 -2.61 9.63 -5.11
N ALA A 97 -3.55 9.05 -5.83
CA ALA A 97 -3.99 9.40 -7.16
C ALA A 97 -5.38 8.78 -7.36
N GLY A 98 -6.29 9.45 -8.06
CA GLY A 98 -7.70 9.03 -8.17
C GLY A 98 -7.88 7.55 -8.56
N TYR A 99 -7.15 7.09 -9.59
CA TYR A 99 -7.23 5.70 -10.06
C TYR A 99 -6.74 4.64 -9.04
N LYS A 100 -6.05 5.06 -7.97
CA LYS A 100 -5.62 4.18 -6.88
C LYS A 100 -6.71 3.92 -5.84
N ARG A 101 -7.78 4.72 -5.88
CA ARG A 101 -9.01 4.54 -5.08
C ARG A 101 -8.72 4.36 -3.58
N ALA A 102 -7.99 5.30 -2.98
CA ALA A 102 -7.67 5.25 -1.55
C ALA A 102 -8.92 5.32 -0.67
N ASP A 103 -9.95 6.00 -1.14
CA ASP A 103 -11.25 6.23 -0.52
C ASP A 103 -12.29 5.12 -0.78
N LEU A 104 -11.90 4.03 -1.47
CA LEU A 104 -12.85 2.96 -1.85
C LEU A 104 -13.67 2.42 -0.68
N LEU A 105 -13.08 2.31 0.51
CA LEU A 105 -13.78 1.85 1.71
C LEU A 105 -14.86 2.82 2.20
N LEU A 106 -14.77 4.11 1.84
CA LEU A 106 -15.71 5.14 2.25
C LEU A 106 -16.91 5.31 1.30
N HIS A 107 -16.94 4.59 0.18
CA HIS A 107 -18.08 4.64 -0.75
C HIS A 107 -19.39 4.13 -0.14
N ASP A 108 -19.30 3.22 0.83
CA ASP A 108 -20.41 2.77 1.66
C ASP A 108 -20.09 3.08 3.13
N LEU A 109 -20.37 4.33 3.54
CA LEU A 109 -20.05 4.82 4.89
C LEU A 109 -20.78 4.06 6.00
N GLU A 110 -22.00 3.63 5.74
CA GLU A 110 -22.77 2.87 6.74
C GLU A 110 -22.10 1.51 7.02
N ARG A 111 -21.75 0.79 5.97
CA ARG A 111 -21.02 -0.48 6.07
C ARG A 111 -19.64 -0.29 6.68
N PHE A 112 -18.94 0.75 6.28
CA PHE A 112 -17.62 1.10 6.83
C PHE A 112 -17.71 1.36 8.33
N ASN A 113 -18.66 2.19 8.78
CA ASN A 113 -18.86 2.52 10.19
C ASN A 113 -19.23 1.27 11.01
N ARG A 114 -20.11 0.40 10.50
CA ARG A 114 -20.41 -0.88 11.15
C ARG A 114 -19.17 -1.78 11.29
N MET A 115 -18.29 -1.78 10.30
CA MET A 115 -17.05 -2.57 10.32
C MET A 115 -16.06 -2.05 11.36
N ILE A 116 -15.78 -0.75 11.38
CA ILE A 116 -14.78 -0.17 12.29
C ILE A 116 -15.24 -0.11 13.75
N SER A 117 -16.56 -0.11 14.01
CA SER A 117 -17.14 -0.11 15.37
C SER A 117 -17.46 -1.52 15.89
N ASN A 118 -17.13 -2.58 15.15
CA ASN A 118 -17.43 -3.95 15.55
C ASN A 118 -16.52 -4.43 16.68
N ALA A 119 -17.07 -4.50 17.92
CA ALA A 119 -16.31 -4.94 19.08
C ALA A 119 -15.95 -6.44 19.07
N LYS A 120 -16.75 -7.27 18.40
CA LYS A 120 -16.49 -8.74 18.31
C LYS A 120 -15.36 -9.07 17.37
N TYR A 121 -15.26 -8.31 16.27
CA TYR A 121 -14.22 -8.47 15.24
C TYR A 121 -13.56 -7.11 14.99
N PRO A 122 -12.73 -6.62 15.94
CA PRO A 122 -12.13 -5.32 15.81
C PRO A 122 -11.15 -5.28 14.63
N VAL A 123 -11.13 -4.14 13.93
CA VAL A 123 -10.20 -3.88 12.84
C VAL A 123 -9.52 -2.53 13.02
N GLN A 124 -8.32 -2.41 12.49
CA GLN A 124 -7.55 -1.17 12.41
C GLN A 124 -7.16 -0.91 10.96
N ILE A 125 -7.17 0.34 10.53
CA ILE A 125 -6.89 0.70 9.15
C ILE A 125 -5.86 1.81 9.10
N ILE A 126 -4.85 1.63 8.27
CA ILE A 126 -3.80 2.60 8.01
C ILE A 126 -3.78 2.93 6.52
N TRP A 127 -3.97 4.19 6.18
CA TRP A 127 -3.62 4.71 4.86
C TRP A 127 -2.25 5.36 4.95
N ALA A 128 -1.39 5.11 3.97
CA ALA A 128 -0.07 5.71 3.95
C ALA A 128 0.33 6.12 2.54
N GLY A 129 0.88 7.32 2.42
CA GLY A 129 1.35 7.83 1.16
C GLY A 129 1.40 9.35 1.11
N LYS A 130 1.56 9.86 -0.11
CA LYS A 130 1.67 11.29 -0.37
C LYS A 130 0.98 11.62 -1.68
N PRO A 131 0.09 12.63 -1.76
CA PRO A 131 -0.44 13.14 -3.02
C PRO A 131 0.64 13.91 -3.77
N TYR A 132 0.49 14.02 -5.09
CA TYR A 132 1.30 14.95 -5.87
C TYR A 132 0.84 16.39 -5.64
N PRO A 133 1.74 17.39 -5.51
CA PRO A 133 1.37 18.74 -5.10
C PRO A 133 0.34 19.46 -5.97
N TYR A 134 0.21 19.11 -7.25
CA TYR A 134 -0.74 19.70 -8.20
C TYR A 134 -1.90 18.77 -8.57
N ASP A 135 -2.01 17.60 -7.91
CA ASP A 135 -3.16 16.69 -8.06
C ASP A 135 -4.21 17.04 -7.00
N PHE A 136 -4.99 18.10 -7.25
CA PHE A 136 -5.98 18.61 -6.30
C PHE A 136 -7.02 17.55 -5.93
N TYR A 137 -7.43 16.70 -6.88
CA TYR A 137 -8.35 15.61 -6.61
C TYR A 137 -7.74 14.57 -5.62
N ALA A 138 -6.47 14.23 -5.79
CA ALA A 138 -5.79 13.34 -4.86
C ALA A 138 -5.56 13.99 -3.48
N ILE A 139 -5.36 15.30 -3.44
CA ILE A 139 -5.26 16.08 -2.19
C ILE A 139 -6.61 16.06 -1.45
N ASP A 140 -7.72 16.21 -2.16
CA ASP A 140 -9.06 16.16 -1.57
C ASP A 140 -9.35 14.77 -0.98
N ILE A 141 -9.05 13.69 -1.70
CA ILE A 141 -9.15 12.31 -1.18
C ILE A 141 -8.31 12.16 0.08
N PHE A 142 -7.08 12.65 0.07
CA PHE A 142 -6.18 12.59 1.22
C PHE A 142 -6.76 13.32 2.44
N ASN A 143 -7.21 14.57 2.26
CA ASN A 143 -7.81 15.38 3.30
C ASN A 143 -9.08 14.74 3.88
N HIS A 144 -9.91 14.16 3.02
CA HIS A 144 -11.11 13.43 3.41
C HIS A 144 -10.77 12.23 4.32
N LEU A 145 -9.76 11.43 3.95
CA LEU A 145 -9.27 10.33 4.78
C LEU A 145 -8.68 10.80 6.11
N VAL A 146 -7.91 11.89 6.11
CA VAL A 146 -7.40 12.51 7.34
C VAL A 146 -8.55 12.95 8.25
N HIS A 147 -9.59 13.58 7.68
CA HIS A 147 -10.78 13.98 8.44
C HIS A 147 -11.46 12.77 9.11
N HIS A 148 -11.76 11.73 8.33
CA HIS A 148 -12.36 10.50 8.87
C HIS A 148 -11.46 9.82 9.91
N SER A 149 -10.14 9.79 9.68
CA SER A 149 -9.24 9.18 10.65
C SER A 149 -9.24 9.87 12.01
N LYS A 150 -9.51 11.17 12.06
CA LYS A 150 -9.62 11.91 13.34
C LYS A 150 -10.85 11.53 14.18
N GLN A 151 -11.89 10.97 13.55
CA GLN A 151 -13.15 10.63 14.20
C GLN A 151 -13.13 9.24 14.87
N ALA A 152 -12.12 8.40 14.59
CA ALA A 152 -12.03 7.05 15.12
C ALA A 152 -10.61 6.72 15.58
N HIS A 153 -10.48 6.05 16.72
CA HIS A 153 -9.18 5.69 17.31
C HIS A 153 -8.41 4.61 16.52
N ASN A 154 -9.14 3.79 15.78
CA ASN A 154 -8.61 2.66 15.01
C ASN A 154 -8.35 2.98 13.53
N LEU A 155 -8.36 4.25 13.16
CA LEU A 155 -8.02 4.73 11.82
C LEU A 155 -6.80 5.65 11.89
N ALA A 156 -5.87 5.50 10.94
CA ALA A 156 -4.70 6.37 10.83
C ALA A 156 -4.37 6.69 9.38
N VAL A 157 -3.89 7.92 9.16
CA VAL A 157 -3.31 8.34 7.88
C VAL A 157 -1.88 8.77 8.14
N LEU A 158 -0.92 8.06 7.53
CA LEU A 158 0.51 8.34 7.63
C LEU A 158 1.00 9.08 6.39
N ILE A 159 1.80 10.10 6.62
CA ILE A 159 2.43 10.88 5.56
C ILE A 159 3.84 10.36 5.37
N GLY A 160 4.16 9.91 4.16
CA GLY A 160 5.49 9.48 3.82
C GLY A 160 5.53 8.64 2.55
N TYR A 161 6.72 8.55 1.98
CA TYR A 161 6.99 7.75 0.79
C TYR A 161 8.38 7.10 0.86
N GLU A 162 8.95 7.11 2.04
CA GLU A 162 10.29 6.58 2.31
C GLU A 162 10.27 5.05 2.28
N ILE A 163 11.40 4.48 1.89
CA ILE A 163 11.56 3.01 1.78
C ILE A 163 11.34 2.33 3.12
N ASP A 164 11.83 2.93 4.21
CA ASP A 164 11.71 2.37 5.56
C ASP A 164 10.25 2.32 6.03
N LEU A 165 9.48 3.40 5.84
CA LEU A 165 8.05 3.40 6.11
C LEU A 165 7.34 2.35 5.26
N SER A 166 7.65 2.28 3.97
CA SER A 166 7.05 1.30 3.06
C SER A 166 7.34 -0.16 3.49
N ARG A 167 8.52 -0.42 4.03
CA ARG A 167 8.88 -1.73 4.57
C ARG A 167 8.12 -2.04 5.86
N LYS A 168 8.03 -1.09 6.80
CA LYS A 168 7.23 -1.24 8.03
C LYS A 168 5.77 -1.54 7.71
N LEU A 169 5.17 -0.80 6.77
CA LEU A 169 3.79 -1.00 6.33
C LEU A 169 3.57 -2.41 5.76
N LYS A 170 4.45 -2.88 4.85
CA LYS A 170 4.33 -4.21 4.23
C LYS A 170 4.57 -5.36 5.22
N CYS A 171 5.54 -5.21 6.13
CA CYS A 171 5.88 -6.27 7.07
C CYS A 171 4.95 -6.29 8.29
N GLY A 172 4.48 -5.12 8.72
CA GLY A 172 3.64 -4.95 9.90
C GLY A 172 2.15 -5.13 9.67
N SER A 173 1.63 -4.93 8.43
CA SER A 173 0.20 -5.16 8.14
C SER A 173 -0.17 -6.64 8.15
N ASP A 174 -1.45 -6.94 8.38
CA ASP A 174 -2.00 -8.29 8.19
C ASP A 174 -2.54 -8.44 6.76
N VAL A 175 -3.10 -7.35 6.21
CA VAL A 175 -3.66 -7.27 4.85
C VAL A 175 -3.18 -5.99 4.18
#